data_d3189bdcb1538ac35c953a55548ecc73
#
_entry.id   d3189bdcb1538ac35c953a55548ecc73
#
_cell.length_a   1.000
_cell.length_b   1.000
_cell.length_c   1.000
_cell.angle_alpha   90.00
_cell.angle_beta   90.00
_cell.angle_gamma   90.00
#
_symmetry.space_group_name_H-M   'P 1'
#
loop_
_entity.id
_entity.type
_entity.pdbx_description
1 polymer ?
#
loop_
_entity_poly.entity_id
_entity_poly.type
_entity_poly.pdbx_seq_one_letter_code
_entity_poly.pdbx_strand_id
1 'polypeptide(L)'
;MSQKILIVGAGFAGVWGALGAARVLDGAGVRSSDVEITLISPKPELQIRPRMYEAEPHKMAAPLLPLLDAIGVKYVEGSVDAISVQDRTVSVVSANGQIRSLAYDRLLLTTGSQLSRPPVPGLEHAFSVDRIEDAVELDNHLDKLAKQPASPARNTVAVVGCGFTGIEVATELPKRLREKFGADAAIRVVVIGTQDAIGPDLGPNPRPFVAEAFESLGVEALLGSGVVSVDAGGVRTASGQRIEAGTVIWAGGMRASPLAAQVSSNLDPLGRVEVAPDLRVPEAPNVFVAGDVAKASTDDSGRYALMSCQHAIVMGQFGGHNVAADLLGVPTLTYRQPFYATCVDLGEWGAVYSEGWDRQIKLTHAEGKARKQMINTQWIYPPAPNRAEALAAGNPQASFG
;
A
#
# COMPACT_ATOMS: atom_id res chain seq x y z
N MET A 1 -12.63 -28.91 -19.63
CA MET A 1 -12.87 -27.58 -19.02
C MET A 1 -11.51 -26.91 -18.87
N SER A 2 -11.40 -25.59 -19.15
CA SER A 2 -10.15 -24.86 -18.90
C SER A 2 -9.85 -24.80 -17.41
N GLN A 3 -8.56 -24.94 -17.04
CA GLN A 3 -8.12 -24.72 -15.66
C GLN A 3 -8.16 -23.21 -15.34
N LYS A 4 -8.28 -22.86 -14.05
CA LYS A 4 -8.52 -21.49 -13.63
C LYS A 4 -7.56 -21.03 -12.55
N ILE A 5 -6.86 -19.92 -12.81
CA ILE A 5 -6.12 -19.17 -11.83
C ILE A 5 -6.93 -17.91 -11.49
N LEU A 6 -7.35 -17.78 -10.24
CA LEU A 6 -7.96 -16.52 -9.77
C LEU A 6 -6.94 -15.71 -8.98
N ILE A 7 -6.88 -14.41 -9.27
CA ILE A 7 -6.06 -13.43 -8.56
C ILE A 7 -7.03 -12.43 -7.92
N VAL A 8 -7.01 -12.31 -6.60
CA VAL A 8 -7.93 -11.46 -5.84
C VAL A 8 -7.21 -10.22 -5.34
N GLY A 9 -7.56 -9.06 -5.90
CA GLY A 9 -6.97 -7.76 -5.61
C GLY A 9 -6.10 -7.24 -6.76
N ALA A 10 -6.31 -5.98 -7.17
CA ALA A 10 -5.56 -5.29 -8.23
C ALA A 10 -4.55 -4.26 -7.69
N GLY A 11 -4.04 -4.48 -6.47
CA GLY A 11 -2.90 -3.77 -5.92
C GLY A 11 -1.57 -4.20 -6.58
N PHE A 12 -0.46 -3.68 -6.08
CA PHE A 12 0.87 -4.01 -6.61
C PHE A 12 1.09 -5.53 -6.75
N ALA A 13 0.85 -6.30 -5.70
CA ALA A 13 1.05 -7.75 -5.76
C ALA A 13 0.13 -8.44 -6.77
N GLY A 14 -1.11 -7.98 -6.93
CA GLY A 14 -2.06 -8.58 -7.88
C GLY A 14 -1.70 -8.32 -9.34
N VAL A 15 -1.31 -7.08 -9.65
CA VAL A 15 -0.88 -6.72 -11.01
C VAL A 15 0.36 -7.50 -11.41
N TRP A 16 1.43 -7.46 -10.58
CA TRP A 16 2.65 -8.21 -10.89
C TRP A 16 2.46 -9.72 -10.78
N GLY A 17 1.49 -10.18 -9.98
CA GLY A 17 1.04 -11.57 -9.96
C GLY A 17 0.40 -12.01 -11.28
N ALA A 18 -0.43 -11.16 -11.87
CA ALA A 18 -1.00 -11.42 -13.18
C ALA A 18 0.07 -11.49 -14.28
N LEU A 19 1.05 -10.55 -14.25
CA LEU A 19 2.20 -10.55 -15.16
C LEU A 19 3.06 -11.82 -14.99
N GLY A 20 3.35 -12.22 -13.76
CA GLY A 20 4.15 -13.41 -13.45
C GLY A 20 3.47 -14.71 -13.94
N ALA A 21 2.17 -14.85 -13.67
CA ALA A 21 1.41 -16.01 -14.12
C ALA A 21 1.30 -16.09 -15.65
N ALA A 22 0.97 -14.96 -16.30
CA ALA A 22 0.92 -14.88 -17.76
C ALA A 22 2.27 -15.23 -18.42
N ARG A 23 3.39 -14.76 -17.81
CA ARG A 23 4.74 -15.06 -18.28
C ARG A 23 5.05 -16.57 -18.26
N VAL A 24 4.67 -17.28 -17.19
CA VAL A 24 4.91 -18.73 -17.09
C VAL A 24 4.11 -19.48 -18.14
N LEU A 25 2.82 -19.15 -18.31
CA LEU A 25 1.96 -19.81 -19.29
C LEU A 25 2.44 -19.53 -20.73
N ASP A 26 2.86 -18.29 -21.03
CA ASP A 26 3.42 -17.92 -22.32
C ASP A 26 4.70 -18.70 -22.64
N GLY A 27 5.63 -18.76 -21.68
CA GLY A 27 6.89 -19.52 -21.81
C GLY A 27 6.69 -21.03 -21.97
N ALA A 28 5.59 -21.57 -21.43
CA ALA A 28 5.20 -22.97 -21.58
C ALA A 28 4.35 -23.23 -22.84
N GLY A 29 4.03 -22.21 -23.64
CA GLY A 29 3.19 -22.34 -24.84
C GLY A 29 1.72 -22.69 -24.52
N VAL A 30 1.25 -22.42 -23.30
CA VAL A 30 -0.12 -22.74 -22.86
C VAL A 30 -1.07 -21.67 -23.37
N ARG A 31 -2.16 -22.10 -24.02
CA ARG A 31 -3.15 -21.18 -24.58
C ARG A 31 -4.14 -20.73 -23.50
N SER A 32 -4.70 -19.53 -23.65
CA SER A 32 -5.76 -19.01 -22.78
C SER A 32 -7.06 -19.83 -22.81
N SER A 33 -7.24 -20.68 -23.83
CA SER A 33 -8.33 -21.67 -23.88
C SER A 33 -8.13 -22.84 -22.90
N ASP A 34 -6.89 -23.14 -22.55
CA ASP A 34 -6.51 -24.30 -21.73
C ASP A 34 -6.35 -23.87 -20.26
N VAL A 35 -5.77 -22.67 -20.00
CA VAL A 35 -5.68 -22.05 -18.66
C VAL A 35 -6.16 -20.60 -18.73
N GLU A 36 -7.14 -20.26 -17.90
CA GLU A 36 -7.70 -18.93 -17.77
C GLU A 36 -7.12 -18.24 -16.53
N ILE A 37 -6.53 -17.05 -16.68
CA ILE A 37 -6.18 -16.17 -15.57
C ILE A 37 -7.26 -15.10 -15.43
N THR A 38 -7.79 -14.92 -14.23
CA THR A 38 -8.79 -13.89 -13.93
C THR A 38 -8.31 -13.03 -12.75
N LEU A 39 -8.23 -11.70 -12.96
CA LEU A 39 -7.99 -10.70 -11.92
C LEU A 39 -9.34 -10.13 -11.45
N ILE A 40 -9.55 -10.09 -10.13
CA ILE A 40 -10.80 -9.62 -9.51
C ILE A 40 -10.49 -8.39 -8.65
N SER A 41 -11.17 -7.28 -8.89
CA SER A 41 -11.12 -6.09 -8.03
C SER A 41 -12.33 -5.19 -8.25
N PRO A 42 -12.63 -4.26 -7.31
CA PRO A 42 -13.75 -3.33 -7.45
C PRO A 42 -13.64 -2.38 -8.63
N LYS A 43 -12.40 -2.01 -9.02
CA LYS A 43 -12.11 -1.12 -10.14
C LYS A 43 -10.93 -1.65 -10.95
N PRO A 44 -10.92 -1.45 -12.29
CA PRO A 44 -9.84 -1.90 -13.16
C PRO A 44 -8.64 -0.91 -13.15
N GLU A 45 -8.14 -0.59 -11.96
CA GLU A 45 -7.06 0.37 -11.77
C GLU A 45 -6.12 -0.06 -10.64
N LEU A 46 -4.84 0.26 -10.80
CA LEU A 46 -3.86 0.20 -9.71
C LEU A 46 -3.84 1.56 -9.02
N GLN A 47 -4.29 1.65 -7.78
CA GLN A 47 -4.13 2.83 -6.95
C GLN A 47 -2.69 2.94 -6.44
N ILE A 48 -2.05 4.07 -6.70
CA ILE A 48 -0.66 4.31 -6.31
C ILE A 48 -0.62 4.85 -4.88
N ARG A 49 -0.95 3.98 -3.90
CA ARG A 49 -1.04 4.32 -2.46
C ARG A 49 0.14 5.12 -1.92
N PRO A 50 1.41 4.83 -2.30
CA PRO A 50 2.56 5.62 -1.85
C PRO A 50 2.53 7.10 -2.24
N ARG A 51 1.56 7.54 -3.05
CA ARG A 51 1.40 8.93 -3.52
C ARG A 51 0.18 9.65 -2.95
N MET A 52 -0.65 8.99 -2.14
CA MET A 52 -1.93 9.56 -1.65
C MET A 52 -1.74 10.78 -0.72
N TYR A 53 -0.52 11.06 -0.26
CA TYR A 53 -0.20 12.28 0.47
C TYR A 53 -0.01 13.51 -0.46
N GLU A 54 0.22 13.28 -1.76
CA GLU A 54 0.43 14.34 -2.76
C GLU A 54 -0.88 15.09 -3.09
N ALA A 55 -0.76 16.25 -3.74
CA ALA A 55 -1.91 16.98 -4.28
C ALA A 55 -2.56 16.20 -5.45
N GLU A 56 -3.83 16.49 -5.74
CA GLU A 56 -4.60 15.88 -6.82
C GLU A 56 -4.64 14.34 -6.77
N PRO A 57 -5.04 13.74 -5.63
CA PRO A 57 -4.99 12.29 -5.44
C PRO A 57 -5.82 11.51 -6.46
N HIS A 58 -6.81 12.12 -7.10
CA HIS A 58 -7.60 11.49 -8.17
C HIS A 58 -6.77 11.11 -9.41
N LYS A 59 -5.55 11.67 -9.56
CA LYS A 59 -4.61 11.31 -10.63
C LYS A 59 -3.69 10.14 -10.27
N MET A 60 -3.75 9.63 -9.04
CA MET A 60 -2.84 8.61 -8.51
C MET A 60 -3.34 7.19 -8.78
N ALA A 61 -3.83 6.93 -9.98
CA ALA A 61 -4.24 5.61 -10.44
C ALA A 61 -3.71 5.33 -11.84
N ALA A 62 -3.42 4.05 -12.12
CA ALA A 62 -3.05 3.57 -13.44
C ALA A 62 -4.15 2.61 -13.96
N PRO A 63 -4.71 2.84 -15.18
CA PRO A 63 -5.70 1.94 -15.76
C PRO A 63 -5.08 0.60 -16.12
N LEU A 64 -5.79 -0.50 -15.85
CA LEU A 64 -5.26 -1.86 -16.03
C LEU A 64 -5.81 -2.59 -17.24
N LEU A 65 -6.99 -2.27 -17.76
CA LEU A 65 -7.61 -3.05 -18.84
C LEU A 65 -6.70 -3.22 -20.06
N PRO A 66 -6.03 -2.17 -20.61
CA PRO A 66 -5.15 -2.36 -21.76
C PRO A 66 -3.96 -3.29 -21.47
N LEU A 67 -3.42 -3.27 -20.24
CA LEU A 67 -2.33 -4.14 -19.84
C LEU A 67 -2.79 -5.59 -19.70
N LEU A 68 -3.95 -5.81 -19.07
CA LEU A 68 -4.52 -7.15 -18.88
C LEU A 68 -4.88 -7.78 -20.23
N ASP A 69 -5.45 -7.01 -21.16
CA ASP A 69 -5.75 -7.45 -22.51
C ASP A 69 -4.48 -7.88 -23.27
N ALA A 70 -3.40 -7.09 -23.15
CA ALA A 70 -2.13 -7.39 -23.82
C ALA A 70 -1.52 -8.72 -23.38
N ILE A 71 -1.77 -9.16 -22.13
CA ILE A 71 -1.27 -10.43 -21.59
C ILE A 71 -2.31 -11.56 -21.54
N GLY A 72 -3.54 -11.30 -21.99
CA GLY A 72 -4.61 -12.29 -22.06
C GLY A 72 -5.22 -12.64 -20.67
N VAL A 73 -5.19 -11.72 -19.72
CA VAL A 73 -5.79 -11.87 -18.39
C VAL A 73 -7.19 -11.27 -18.40
N LYS A 74 -8.18 -12.05 -17.96
CA LYS A 74 -9.56 -11.56 -17.80
C LYS A 74 -9.68 -10.68 -16.57
N TYR A 75 -10.50 -9.65 -16.67
CA TYR A 75 -10.88 -8.82 -15.56
C TYR A 75 -12.33 -9.09 -15.13
N VAL A 76 -12.53 -9.17 -13.83
CA VAL A 76 -13.84 -9.32 -13.21
C VAL A 76 -14.03 -8.20 -12.19
N GLU A 77 -14.97 -7.30 -12.47
CA GLU A 77 -15.33 -6.23 -11.55
C GLU A 77 -16.15 -6.77 -10.37
N GLY A 78 -15.70 -6.44 -9.16
CA GLY A 78 -16.38 -6.77 -7.91
C GLY A 78 -15.44 -6.88 -6.74
N SER A 79 -16.01 -6.90 -5.55
CA SER A 79 -15.34 -7.15 -4.29
C SER A 79 -15.49 -8.61 -3.89
N VAL A 80 -14.41 -9.27 -3.51
CA VAL A 80 -14.48 -10.59 -2.89
C VAL A 80 -14.83 -10.40 -1.42
N ASP A 81 -15.88 -11.04 -0.96
CA ASP A 81 -16.37 -11.03 0.43
C ASP A 81 -16.18 -12.37 1.15
N ALA A 82 -16.17 -13.47 0.39
CA ALA A 82 -15.98 -14.80 0.95
C ALA A 82 -15.06 -15.69 0.07
N ILE A 83 -14.25 -16.52 0.74
CA ILE A 83 -13.38 -17.52 0.13
C ILE A 83 -13.66 -18.86 0.78
N SER A 84 -14.10 -19.87 0.02
CA SER A 84 -14.16 -21.27 0.46
C SER A 84 -12.95 -22.03 -0.08
N VAL A 85 -11.99 -22.32 0.80
CA VAL A 85 -10.81 -23.12 0.45
C VAL A 85 -11.21 -24.56 0.15
N GLN A 86 -12.18 -25.10 0.90
CA GLN A 86 -12.67 -26.48 0.74
C GLN A 86 -13.35 -26.69 -0.61
N ASP A 87 -14.25 -25.76 -1.00
CA ASP A 87 -15.01 -25.83 -2.26
C ASP A 87 -14.25 -25.23 -3.43
N ARG A 88 -13.10 -24.57 -3.18
CA ARG A 88 -12.28 -23.84 -4.16
C ARG A 88 -13.11 -22.81 -4.90
N THR A 89 -13.83 -21.95 -4.16
CA THR A 89 -14.65 -20.88 -4.73
C THR A 89 -14.40 -19.56 -4.02
N VAL A 90 -14.62 -18.47 -4.74
CA VAL A 90 -14.69 -17.12 -4.17
C VAL A 90 -16.07 -16.53 -4.47
N SER A 91 -16.63 -15.82 -3.50
CA SER A 91 -17.85 -15.04 -3.66
C SER A 91 -17.48 -13.61 -4.06
N VAL A 92 -18.02 -13.16 -5.19
CA VAL A 92 -17.76 -11.83 -5.75
C VAL A 92 -19.04 -11.02 -5.73
N VAL A 93 -19.00 -9.89 -5.05
CA VAL A 93 -20.11 -8.92 -4.97
C VAL A 93 -19.83 -7.78 -5.96
N SER A 94 -20.70 -7.63 -6.96
CA SER A 94 -20.64 -6.53 -7.92
C SER A 94 -21.17 -5.21 -7.34
N ALA A 95 -20.93 -4.09 -8.00
CA ALA A 95 -21.35 -2.76 -7.55
C ALA A 95 -22.88 -2.64 -7.34
N ASN A 96 -23.69 -3.42 -8.06
CA ASN A 96 -25.14 -3.47 -7.90
C ASN A 96 -25.62 -4.48 -6.83
N GLY A 97 -24.71 -5.05 -6.03
CA GLY A 97 -25.01 -6.01 -4.96
C GLY A 97 -25.27 -7.44 -5.42
N GLN A 98 -25.14 -7.76 -6.71
CA GLN A 98 -25.26 -9.15 -7.17
C GLN A 98 -24.06 -9.98 -6.71
N ILE A 99 -24.35 -11.16 -6.18
CA ILE A 99 -23.34 -12.12 -5.72
C ILE A 99 -23.20 -13.21 -6.77
N ARG A 100 -21.96 -13.54 -7.12
CA ARG A 100 -21.63 -14.67 -7.97
C ARG A 100 -20.48 -15.48 -7.37
N SER A 101 -20.54 -16.79 -7.51
CA SER A 101 -19.45 -17.69 -7.10
C SER A 101 -18.57 -18.02 -8.31
N LEU A 102 -17.26 -17.88 -8.13
CA LEU A 102 -16.24 -18.26 -9.12
C LEU A 102 -15.37 -19.39 -8.56
N ALA A 103 -15.33 -20.50 -9.30
CA ALA A 103 -14.47 -21.63 -8.95
C ALA A 103 -13.04 -21.40 -9.45
N TYR A 104 -12.05 -21.96 -8.72
CA TYR A 104 -10.64 -21.92 -9.09
C TYR A 104 -9.95 -23.27 -8.94
N ASP A 105 -8.92 -23.51 -9.72
CA ASP A 105 -7.95 -24.59 -9.52
C ASP A 105 -6.80 -24.09 -8.65
N ARG A 106 -6.40 -22.81 -8.83
CA ARG A 106 -5.42 -22.11 -7.99
C ARG A 106 -5.89 -20.69 -7.69
N LEU A 107 -5.61 -20.25 -6.46
CA LEU A 107 -5.92 -18.89 -5.99
C LEU A 107 -4.63 -18.16 -5.59
N LEU A 108 -4.48 -16.92 -6.05
CA LEU A 108 -3.49 -15.97 -5.56
C LEU A 108 -4.22 -14.83 -4.83
N LEU A 109 -4.11 -14.80 -3.49
CA LEU A 109 -4.70 -13.76 -2.65
C LEU A 109 -3.71 -12.59 -2.52
N THR A 110 -4.13 -11.40 -3.00
CA THR A 110 -3.30 -10.18 -3.05
C THR A 110 -4.07 -8.95 -2.58
N THR A 111 -4.96 -9.15 -1.62
CA THR A 111 -5.89 -8.12 -1.13
C THR A 111 -5.23 -7.04 -0.26
N GLY A 112 -3.91 -7.15 -0.06
CA GLY A 112 -3.10 -6.12 0.59
C GLY A 112 -3.48 -5.84 2.04
N SER A 113 -3.34 -4.59 2.42
CA SER A 113 -3.60 -4.07 3.76
C SER A 113 -4.58 -2.90 3.73
N GLN A 114 -5.09 -2.55 4.88
CA GLN A 114 -5.95 -1.39 5.11
C GLN A 114 -5.52 -0.64 6.36
N LEU A 115 -5.87 0.63 6.44
CA LEU A 115 -5.61 1.46 7.61
C LEU A 115 -6.31 0.87 8.84
N SER A 116 -5.57 0.73 9.93
CA SER A 116 -6.13 0.28 11.21
C SER A 116 -7.03 1.36 11.82
N ARG A 117 -8.25 0.97 12.16
CA ARG A 117 -9.23 1.84 12.84
C ARG A 117 -9.50 1.28 14.25
N PRO A 118 -8.65 1.61 15.24
CA PRO A 118 -8.88 1.19 16.62
C PRO A 118 -10.15 1.84 17.20
N PRO A 119 -10.71 1.33 18.29
CA PRO A 119 -11.92 1.86 18.90
C PRO A 119 -11.66 3.18 19.67
N VAL A 120 -11.15 4.19 18.96
CA VAL A 120 -10.97 5.55 19.47
C VAL A 120 -12.26 6.31 19.24
N PRO A 121 -12.93 6.82 20.31
CA PRO A 121 -14.16 7.61 20.18
C PRO A 121 -14.00 8.78 19.23
N GLY A 122 -14.94 8.94 18.29
CA GLY A 122 -14.97 10.03 17.33
C GLY A 122 -14.00 9.87 16.15
N LEU A 123 -13.42 8.67 15.94
CA LEU A 123 -12.49 8.42 14.84
C LEU A 123 -13.12 8.65 13.46
N GLU A 124 -14.44 8.63 13.37
CA GLU A 124 -15.21 8.98 12.16
C GLU A 124 -15.04 10.44 11.71
N HIS A 125 -14.58 11.33 12.59
CA HIS A 125 -14.25 12.72 12.26
C HIS A 125 -12.85 12.87 11.65
N ALA A 126 -12.04 11.80 11.63
CA ALA A 126 -10.70 11.85 11.06
C ALA A 126 -10.69 11.42 9.59
N PHE A 127 -9.95 12.18 8.78
CA PHE A 127 -9.63 11.85 7.40
C PHE A 127 -8.50 10.83 7.33
N SER A 128 -8.30 10.24 6.16
CA SER A 128 -7.16 9.39 5.87
C SER A 128 -6.62 9.64 4.46
N VAL A 129 -5.45 9.08 4.16
CA VAL A 129 -4.84 9.05 2.83
C VAL A 129 -4.59 7.61 2.40
N ASP A 130 -5.41 6.68 2.86
CA ASP A 130 -5.23 5.25 2.60
C ASP A 130 -5.67 4.85 1.19
N ARG A 131 -6.74 5.46 0.69
CA ARG A 131 -7.33 5.22 -0.65
C ARG A 131 -7.55 6.54 -1.37
N ILE A 132 -7.72 6.48 -2.69
CA ILE A 132 -8.01 7.67 -3.52
C ILE A 132 -9.24 8.41 -3.00
N GLU A 133 -10.32 7.69 -2.69
CA GLU A 133 -11.57 8.29 -2.20
C GLU A 133 -11.34 9.07 -0.91
N ASP A 134 -10.59 8.50 0.04
CA ASP A 134 -10.28 9.13 1.32
C ASP A 134 -9.40 10.39 1.12
N ALA A 135 -8.39 10.31 0.26
CA ALA A 135 -7.50 11.43 -0.05
C ALA A 135 -8.22 12.57 -0.80
N VAL A 136 -9.15 12.23 -1.70
CA VAL A 136 -10.03 13.20 -2.38
C VAL A 136 -10.98 13.86 -1.38
N GLU A 137 -11.53 13.11 -0.42
CA GLU A 137 -12.37 13.65 0.63
C GLU A 137 -11.59 14.68 1.48
N LEU A 138 -10.36 14.35 1.87
CA LEU A 138 -9.45 15.27 2.56
C LEU A 138 -9.20 16.55 1.73
N ASP A 139 -8.90 16.42 0.44
CA ASP A 139 -8.62 17.57 -0.43
C ASP A 139 -9.84 18.49 -0.56
N ASN A 140 -11.02 17.90 -0.75
CA ASN A 140 -12.30 18.61 -0.77
C ASN A 140 -12.61 19.31 0.57
N HIS A 141 -12.24 18.69 1.70
CA HIS A 141 -12.39 19.30 3.03
C HIS A 141 -11.49 20.52 3.18
N LEU A 142 -10.22 20.43 2.78
CA LEU A 142 -9.29 21.57 2.81
C LEU A 142 -9.78 22.73 1.93
N ASP A 143 -10.36 22.44 0.77
CA ASP A 143 -10.98 23.47 -0.10
C ASP A 143 -12.20 24.16 0.52
N LYS A 144 -12.98 23.42 1.30
CA LYS A 144 -14.10 24.00 2.08
C LYS A 144 -13.60 24.86 3.23
N LEU A 145 -12.56 24.39 3.95
CA LEU A 145 -11.93 25.17 5.01
C LEU A 145 -11.31 26.46 4.50
N ALA A 146 -10.72 26.48 3.30
CA ALA A 146 -10.15 27.67 2.69
C ALA A 146 -11.15 28.84 2.55
N LYS A 147 -12.45 28.52 2.42
CA LYS A 147 -13.54 29.49 2.28
C LYS A 147 -14.08 30.01 3.62
N GLN A 148 -13.65 29.44 4.75
CA GLN A 148 -14.08 29.84 6.08
C GLN A 148 -13.19 30.98 6.62
N PRO A 149 -13.68 31.77 7.59
CA PRO A 149 -12.86 32.76 8.27
C PRO A 149 -11.61 32.12 8.89
N ALA A 150 -10.47 32.81 8.79
CA ALA A 150 -9.23 32.35 9.39
C ALA A 150 -9.36 32.26 10.91
N SER A 151 -8.89 31.15 11.48
CA SER A 151 -8.77 30.95 12.92
C SER A 151 -7.60 29.99 13.20
N PRO A 152 -7.04 29.98 14.42
CA PRO A 152 -5.99 29.04 14.79
C PRO A 152 -6.40 27.59 14.56
N ALA A 153 -7.61 27.20 14.95
CA ALA A 153 -8.12 25.83 14.76
C ALA A 153 -8.26 25.48 13.26
N ARG A 154 -8.86 26.37 12.45
CA ARG A 154 -8.98 26.18 10.99
C ARG A 154 -7.62 25.94 10.32
N ASN A 155 -6.58 26.64 10.76
CA ASN A 155 -5.25 26.58 10.17
C ASN A 155 -4.38 25.46 10.78
N THR A 156 -4.92 24.71 11.75
CA THR A 156 -4.20 23.58 12.39
C THR A 156 -4.64 22.25 11.80
N VAL A 157 -3.65 21.41 11.47
CA VAL A 157 -3.84 20.01 11.07
C VAL A 157 -3.13 19.11 12.08
N ALA A 158 -3.86 18.18 12.67
CA ALA A 158 -3.32 17.12 13.52
C ALA A 158 -3.16 15.83 12.72
N VAL A 159 -1.93 15.33 12.56
CA VAL A 159 -1.60 14.07 11.90
C VAL A 159 -1.34 13.01 12.96
N VAL A 160 -2.19 12.00 13.06
CA VAL A 160 -2.10 10.93 14.05
C VAL A 160 -1.38 9.72 13.45
N GLY A 161 -0.17 9.48 13.91
CA GLY A 161 0.75 8.47 13.42
C GLY A 161 2.06 9.09 12.93
N CYS A 162 3.18 8.64 13.49
CA CYS A 162 4.52 9.15 13.18
C CYS A 162 5.37 8.14 12.37
N GLY A 163 4.73 7.19 11.67
CA GLY A 163 5.35 6.29 10.70
C GLY A 163 5.56 6.97 9.34
N PHE A 164 5.97 6.20 8.32
CA PHE A 164 6.23 6.71 6.96
C PHE A 164 5.13 7.62 6.43
N THR A 165 3.89 7.12 6.37
CA THR A 165 2.76 7.88 5.82
C THR A 165 2.51 9.18 6.58
N GLY A 166 2.55 9.13 7.93
CA GLY A 166 2.32 10.33 8.74
C GLY A 166 3.40 11.39 8.55
N ILE A 167 4.65 11.00 8.38
CA ILE A 167 5.77 11.90 8.09
C ILE A 167 5.59 12.55 6.72
N GLU A 168 5.33 11.76 5.68
CA GLU A 168 5.15 12.26 4.30
C GLU A 168 3.95 13.21 4.20
N VAL A 169 2.82 12.85 4.80
CA VAL A 169 1.65 13.74 4.90
C VAL A 169 2.00 15.04 5.60
N ALA A 170 2.62 14.96 6.79
CA ALA A 170 2.89 16.13 7.61
C ALA A 170 3.88 17.12 6.96
N THR A 171 4.86 16.62 6.23
CA THR A 171 5.86 17.46 5.55
C THR A 171 5.34 18.05 4.24
N GLU A 172 4.37 17.43 3.59
CA GLU A 172 3.71 17.98 2.39
C GLU A 172 2.65 19.04 2.73
N LEU A 173 1.99 18.94 3.88
CA LEU A 173 0.89 19.81 4.29
C LEU A 173 1.25 21.30 4.36
N PRO A 174 2.41 21.76 4.88
CA PRO A 174 2.69 23.18 5.00
C PRO A 174 2.59 23.92 3.66
N LYS A 175 3.11 23.35 2.59
CA LYS A 175 3.00 23.90 1.24
C LYS A 175 1.55 23.90 0.75
N ARG A 176 0.89 22.73 0.78
CA ARG A 176 -0.51 22.57 0.33
C ARG A 176 -1.46 23.54 1.04
N LEU A 177 -1.27 23.72 2.35
CA LEU A 177 -2.13 24.62 3.13
C LEU A 177 -1.88 26.09 2.79
N ARG A 178 -0.62 26.51 2.57
CA ARG A 178 -0.31 27.88 2.11
C ARG A 178 -0.88 28.16 0.72
N GLU A 179 -0.82 27.19 -0.18
CA GLU A 179 -1.44 27.30 -1.52
C GLU A 179 -2.96 27.49 -1.45
N LYS A 180 -3.64 26.78 -0.52
CA LYS A 180 -5.11 26.85 -0.36
C LYS A 180 -5.57 28.02 0.52
N PHE A 181 -4.85 28.36 1.59
CA PHE A 181 -5.28 29.30 2.63
C PHE A 181 -4.64 30.69 2.48
N GLY A 182 -3.65 30.83 1.58
CA GLY A 182 -2.86 32.04 1.37
C GLY A 182 -1.42 31.90 1.90
N ALA A 183 -0.48 32.53 1.20
CA ALA A 183 0.96 32.42 1.51
C ALA A 183 1.31 32.86 2.94
N ASP A 184 0.60 33.86 3.47
CA ASP A 184 0.83 34.44 4.80
C ASP A 184 -0.02 33.76 5.89
N ALA A 185 -0.76 32.68 5.59
CA ALA A 185 -1.57 31.99 6.56
C ALA A 185 -0.68 31.38 7.66
N ALA A 186 -1.02 31.62 8.92
CA ALA A 186 -0.34 31.02 10.06
C ALA A 186 -0.72 29.54 10.18
N ILE A 187 -0.02 28.69 9.41
CA ILE A 187 -0.27 27.24 9.37
C ILE A 187 0.41 26.57 10.54
N ARG A 188 -0.29 25.59 11.11
CA ARG A 188 0.23 24.71 12.17
C ARG A 188 -0.01 23.24 11.78
N VAL A 189 1.04 22.44 11.72
CA VAL A 189 0.96 20.98 11.52
C VAL A 189 1.57 20.29 12.71
N VAL A 190 0.81 19.38 13.35
CA VAL A 190 1.26 18.64 14.54
C VAL A 190 1.15 17.15 14.28
N VAL A 191 2.29 16.44 14.31
CA VAL A 191 2.34 14.99 14.26
C VAL A 191 2.24 14.42 15.68
N ILE A 192 1.36 13.46 15.89
CA ILE A 192 1.11 12.83 17.20
C ILE A 192 1.45 11.35 17.10
N GLY A 193 2.34 10.88 17.98
CA GLY A 193 2.80 9.50 18.02
C GLY A 193 2.85 8.90 19.41
N THR A 194 2.55 7.61 19.51
CA THR A 194 2.65 6.84 20.75
C THR A 194 4.09 6.51 21.17
N GLN A 195 5.00 6.51 20.21
CA GLN A 195 6.42 6.21 20.41
C GLN A 195 7.19 7.47 20.83
N ASP A 196 8.30 7.27 21.53
CA ASP A 196 9.17 8.37 21.98
C ASP A 196 10.10 8.92 20.88
N ALA A 197 10.07 8.30 19.70
CA ALA A 197 10.87 8.71 18.57
C ALA A 197 10.04 8.85 17.30
N ILE A 198 10.37 9.85 16.48
CA ILE A 198 9.78 10.03 15.15
C ILE A 198 10.23 8.91 14.22
N GLY A 199 9.32 8.43 13.38
CA GLY A 199 9.63 7.37 12.42
C GLY A 199 10.16 6.10 13.10
N PRO A 200 9.39 5.44 13.98
CA PRO A 200 9.87 4.24 14.68
C PRO A 200 10.35 3.17 13.70
N ASP A 201 9.67 3.03 12.57
CA ASP A 201 10.00 2.06 11.50
C ASP A 201 11.13 2.52 10.57
N LEU A 202 11.56 3.79 10.67
CA LEU A 202 12.67 4.32 9.87
C LEU A 202 14.03 3.88 10.39
N GLY A 203 14.12 3.48 11.65
CA GLY A 203 15.40 3.23 12.29
C GLY A 203 16.19 4.51 12.60
N PRO A 204 17.39 4.41 13.22
CA PRO A 204 18.11 5.56 13.73
C PRO A 204 18.72 6.47 12.64
N ASN A 205 19.16 5.90 11.50
CA ASN A 205 19.93 6.64 10.51
C ASN A 205 19.12 7.74 9.77
N PRO A 206 17.87 7.54 9.33
CA PRO A 206 17.07 8.59 8.71
C PRO A 206 16.50 9.63 9.68
N ARG A 207 16.34 9.32 10.97
CA ARG A 207 15.66 10.18 11.95
C ARG A 207 16.22 11.60 12.07
N PRO A 208 17.55 11.83 12.08
CA PRO A 208 18.09 13.19 12.14
C PRO A 208 17.62 14.07 10.99
N PHE A 209 17.52 13.53 9.78
CA PHE A 209 17.06 14.25 8.59
C PHE A 209 15.56 14.56 8.65
N VAL A 210 14.76 13.63 9.22
CA VAL A 210 13.35 13.88 9.45
C VAL A 210 13.14 14.99 10.49
N ALA A 211 13.95 15.02 11.55
CA ALA A 211 13.89 16.08 12.56
C ALA A 211 14.28 17.44 11.97
N GLU A 212 15.35 17.49 11.17
CA GLU A 212 15.76 18.70 10.45
C GLU A 212 14.68 19.22 9.49
N ALA A 213 14.03 18.31 8.74
CA ALA A 213 12.93 18.67 7.86
C ALA A 213 11.72 19.23 8.64
N PHE A 214 11.38 18.62 9.76
CA PHE A 214 10.29 19.10 10.62
C PHE A 214 10.58 20.52 11.14
N GLU A 215 11.79 20.76 11.65
CA GLU A 215 12.22 22.09 12.08
C GLU A 215 12.15 23.11 10.94
N SER A 216 12.71 22.77 9.78
CA SER A 216 12.73 23.63 8.59
C SER A 216 11.32 23.99 8.08
N LEU A 217 10.37 23.05 8.13
CA LEU A 217 9.01 23.19 7.62
C LEU A 217 8.04 23.74 8.67
N GLY A 218 8.46 23.86 9.94
CA GLY A 218 7.61 24.27 11.07
C GLY A 218 6.58 23.19 11.45
N VAL A 219 6.93 21.89 11.30
CA VAL A 219 6.10 20.77 11.73
C VAL A 219 6.43 20.41 13.18
N GLU A 220 5.41 20.41 14.03
CA GLU A 220 5.55 20.01 15.43
C GLU A 220 5.42 18.49 15.59
N ALA A 221 6.18 17.91 16.53
CA ALA A 221 6.04 16.50 16.89
C ALA A 221 5.66 16.37 18.37
N LEU A 222 4.50 15.77 18.65
CA LEU A 222 4.06 15.38 20.00
C LEU A 222 4.18 13.86 20.13
N LEU A 223 5.27 13.42 20.72
CA LEU A 223 5.65 12.03 20.86
C LEU A 223 5.36 11.49 22.28
N GLY A 224 5.36 10.16 22.44
CA GLY A 224 5.10 9.50 23.71
C GLY A 224 3.66 9.58 24.21
N SER A 225 2.70 10.08 23.39
CA SER A 225 1.30 10.21 23.80
C SER A 225 0.35 9.90 22.66
N GLY A 226 -0.44 8.85 22.80
CA GLY A 226 -1.46 8.46 21.82
C GLY A 226 -2.70 9.36 21.90
N VAL A 227 -3.49 9.35 20.81
CA VAL A 227 -4.81 9.99 20.75
C VAL A 227 -5.85 9.06 21.41
N VAL A 228 -6.65 9.58 22.32
CA VAL A 228 -7.70 8.85 23.06
C VAL A 228 -9.12 9.25 22.63
N SER A 229 -9.28 10.39 21.97
CA SER A 229 -10.55 10.77 21.33
C SER A 229 -10.32 11.78 20.22
N VAL A 230 -11.22 11.77 19.24
CA VAL A 230 -11.31 12.72 18.12
C VAL A 230 -12.70 13.35 18.15
N ASP A 231 -12.83 14.57 17.70
CA ASP A 231 -14.11 15.22 17.42
C ASP A 231 -13.94 16.26 16.30
N ALA A 232 -15.03 16.92 15.91
CA ALA A 232 -15.01 17.91 14.83
C ALA A 232 -14.08 19.13 15.09
N GLY A 233 -13.63 19.34 16.32
CA GLY A 233 -12.74 20.45 16.70
C GLY A 233 -11.30 20.01 16.97
N GLY A 234 -10.93 18.72 16.79
CA GLY A 234 -9.56 18.24 16.96
C GLY A 234 -9.41 16.95 17.76
N VAL A 235 -8.34 16.83 18.52
CA VAL A 235 -8.00 15.58 19.24
C VAL A 235 -7.67 15.82 20.70
N ARG A 236 -7.88 14.80 21.52
CA ARG A 236 -7.38 14.71 22.90
C ARG A 236 -6.39 13.56 23.02
N THR A 237 -5.25 13.83 23.66
CA THR A 237 -4.19 12.84 23.88
C THR A 237 -4.34 12.14 25.22
N ALA A 238 -3.64 11.02 25.41
CA ALA A 238 -3.60 10.27 26.66
C ALA A 238 -2.97 11.08 27.82
N SER A 239 -2.11 12.06 27.52
CA SER A 239 -1.58 13.01 28.51
C SER A 239 -2.60 14.07 28.96
N GLY A 240 -3.82 14.06 28.37
CA GLY A 240 -4.87 15.04 28.67
C GLY A 240 -4.80 16.32 27.84
N GLN A 241 -3.77 16.49 27.00
CA GLN A 241 -3.63 17.67 26.15
C GLN A 241 -4.72 17.69 25.06
N ARG A 242 -5.36 18.85 24.87
CA ARG A 242 -6.24 19.14 23.76
C ARG A 242 -5.47 19.85 22.64
N ILE A 243 -5.59 19.35 21.42
CA ILE A 243 -5.12 20.03 20.21
C ILE A 243 -6.36 20.40 19.40
N GLU A 244 -6.64 21.69 19.34
CA GLU A 244 -7.70 22.19 18.47
C GLU A 244 -7.19 22.21 17.03
N ALA A 245 -7.93 21.55 16.12
CA ALA A 245 -7.56 21.38 14.75
C ALA A 245 -8.83 21.27 13.88
N GLY A 246 -8.89 22.04 12.81
CA GLY A 246 -9.96 21.96 11.82
C GLY A 246 -9.84 20.70 10.94
N THR A 247 -8.69 20.03 10.97
CA THR A 247 -8.46 18.80 10.23
C THR A 247 -7.69 17.82 11.10
N VAL A 248 -8.18 16.59 11.18
CA VAL A 248 -7.48 15.46 11.80
C VAL A 248 -7.24 14.41 10.73
N ILE A 249 -6.00 13.98 10.54
CA ILE A 249 -5.62 12.93 9.60
C ILE A 249 -5.14 11.71 10.38
N TRP A 250 -5.80 10.56 10.19
CA TRP A 250 -5.40 9.32 10.81
C TRP A 250 -4.49 8.53 9.86
N ALA A 251 -3.23 8.32 10.27
CA ALA A 251 -2.20 7.57 9.57
C ALA A 251 -1.59 6.47 10.46
N GLY A 252 -2.34 6.04 11.48
CA GLY A 252 -1.86 5.16 12.54
C GLY A 252 -2.06 3.68 12.26
N GLY A 253 -1.02 3.04 11.73
CA GLY A 253 -0.96 1.58 11.62
C GLY A 253 -1.69 0.99 10.41
N MET A 254 -1.20 -0.17 9.97
CA MET A 254 -1.77 -0.95 8.86
C MET A 254 -2.08 -2.36 9.36
N ARG A 255 -3.14 -2.97 8.81
CA ARG A 255 -3.47 -4.37 9.04
C ARG A 255 -3.76 -5.05 7.71
N ALA A 256 -3.43 -6.33 7.61
CA ALA A 256 -3.79 -7.12 6.45
C ALA A 256 -5.31 -7.19 6.23
N SER A 257 -5.71 -7.40 5.00
CA SER A 257 -7.11 -7.62 4.64
C SER A 257 -7.73 -8.74 5.47
N PRO A 258 -8.98 -8.59 5.97
CA PRO A 258 -9.67 -9.64 6.74
C PRO A 258 -9.86 -10.95 5.98
N LEU A 259 -9.79 -10.94 4.65
CA LEU A 259 -9.83 -12.16 3.83
C LEU A 259 -8.68 -13.12 4.12
N ALA A 260 -7.58 -12.64 4.73
CA ALA A 260 -6.49 -13.49 5.23
C ALA A 260 -6.98 -14.62 6.14
N ALA A 261 -7.89 -14.31 7.07
CA ALA A 261 -8.45 -15.26 8.03
C ALA A 261 -9.35 -16.34 7.38
N GLN A 262 -9.73 -16.17 6.13
CA GLN A 262 -10.54 -17.14 5.40
C GLN A 262 -9.68 -18.19 4.65
N VAL A 263 -8.39 -17.95 4.53
CA VAL A 263 -7.47 -18.88 3.85
C VAL A 263 -6.48 -19.55 4.80
N SER A 264 -6.27 -19.00 5.99
CA SER A 264 -5.40 -19.56 7.02
C SER A 264 -5.85 -19.17 8.42
N SER A 265 -5.66 -20.06 9.39
CA SER A 265 -5.79 -19.77 10.81
C SER A 265 -4.46 -19.27 11.43
N ASN A 266 -3.34 -19.45 10.74
CA ASN A 266 -2.01 -19.04 11.20
C ASN A 266 -1.70 -17.61 10.71
N LEU A 267 -2.11 -16.63 11.53
CA LEU A 267 -1.93 -15.21 11.26
C LEU A 267 -0.98 -14.55 12.26
N ASP A 268 -0.19 -13.60 11.79
CA ASP A 268 0.62 -12.77 12.66
C ASP A 268 -0.20 -11.65 13.36
N PRO A 269 0.38 -10.87 14.28
CA PRO A 269 -0.34 -9.77 14.97
C PRO A 269 -0.89 -8.68 14.04
N LEU A 270 -0.36 -8.54 12.80
CA LEU A 270 -0.87 -7.63 11.79
C LEU A 270 -1.98 -8.26 10.93
N GLY A 271 -2.33 -9.53 11.17
CA GLY A 271 -3.32 -10.29 10.41
C GLY A 271 -2.78 -10.87 9.10
N ARG A 272 -1.46 -10.91 8.90
CA ARG A 272 -0.84 -11.47 7.69
C ARG A 272 -0.77 -12.99 7.79
N VAL A 273 -1.01 -13.66 6.66
CA VAL A 273 -0.88 -15.12 6.54
C VAL A 273 0.58 -15.51 6.58
N GLU A 274 0.96 -16.44 7.47
CA GLU A 274 2.28 -17.07 7.43
C GLU A 274 2.35 -18.03 6.26
N VAL A 275 3.24 -17.77 5.31
CA VAL A 275 3.37 -18.54 4.07
C VAL A 275 4.64 -19.38 4.03
N ALA A 276 4.60 -20.48 3.26
CA ALA A 276 5.77 -21.27 2.90
C ALA A 276 6.75 -20.46 2.02
N PRO A 277 7.99 -20.93 1.83
CA PRO A 277 8.98 -20.22 1.02
C PRO A 277 8.56 -19.92 -0.42
N ASP A 278 7.63 -20.70 -0.98
CA ASP A 278 7.06 -20.49 -2.30
C ASP A 278 5.76 -19.63 -2.28
N LEU A 279 5.48 -18.96 -1.17
CA LEU A 279 4.29 -18.14 -0.92
C LEU A 279 2.98 -18.92 -0.82
N ARG A 280 3.04 -20.25 -0.72
CA ARG A 280 1.88 -21.13 -0.53
C ARG A 280 1.37 -21.05 0.91
N VAL A 281 0.06 -21.17 1.08
CA VAL A 281 -0.55 -21.40 2.40
C VAL A 281 -0.37 -22.86 2.79
N PRO A 282 0.33 -23.19 3.90
CA PRO A 282 0.65 -24.57 4.24
C PRO A 282 -0.58 -25.49 4.37
N GLU A 283 -1.65 -24.99 4.99
CA GLU A 283 -2.90 -25.74 5.20
C GLU A 283 -3.86 -25.70 4.01
N ALA A 284 -3.56 -24.88 2.96
CA ALA A 284 -4.38 -24.71 1.77
C ALA A 284 -3.54 -24.78 0.49
N PRO A 285 -3.12 -25.97 0.04
CA PRO A 285 -2.09 -26.17 -0.99
C PRO A 285 -2.42 -25.55 -2.36
N ASN A 286 -3.68 -25.23 -2.62
CA ASN A 286 -4.11 -24.57 -3.86
C ASN A 286 -4.16 -23.05 -3.74
N VAL A 287 -3.76 -22.49 -2.59
CA VAL A 287 -3.82 -21.06 -2.28
C VAL A 287 -2.41 -20.50 -2.07
N PHE A 288 -2.10 -19.43 -2.76
CA PHE A 288 -0.89 -18.62 -2.61
C PHE A 288 -1.27 -17.24 -2.12
N VAL A 289 -0.37 -16.59 -1.37
CA VAL A 289 -0.63 -15.26 -0.79
C VAL A 289 0.58 -14.37 -1.05
N ALA A 290 0.36 -13.15 -1.54
CA ALA A 290 1.42 -12.20 -1.85
C ALA A 290 1.05 -10.75 -1.51
N GLY A 291 2.07 -9.91 -1.27
CA GLY A 291 1.91 -8.52 -0.85
C GLY A 291 1.64 -8.38 0.63
N ASP A 292 1.04 -7.24 1.03
CA ASP A 292 0.87 -6.87 2.44
C ASP A 292 0.04 -7.87 3.27
N VAL A 293 -0.70 -8.75 2.62
CA VAL A 293 -1.49 -9.81 3.27
C VAL A 293 -0.65 -11.05 3.62
N ALA A 294 0.60 -11.14 3.15
CA ALA A 294 1.53 -12.24 3.40
C ALA A 294 2.62 -11.87 4.41
N LYS A 295 2.94 -12.78 5.32
CA LYS A 295 4.17 -12.76 6.12
C LYS A 295 5.17 -13.73 5.49
N ALA A 296 6.01 -13.21 4.59
CA ALA A 296 7.00 -13.97 3.84
C ALA A 296 8.42 -13.62 4.29
N SER A 297 9.31 -14.61 4.45
CA SER A 297 10.72 -14.40 4.72
C SER A 297 11.40 -13.83 3.47
N THR A 298 12.23 -12.79 3.64
CA THR A 298 12.97 -12.16 2.52
C THR A 298 14.30 -12.85 2.21
N ASP A 299 14.86 -13.51 3.23
CA ASP A 299 16.16 -14.20 3.17
C ASP A 299 16.33 -15.18 4.33
N ASP A 300 17.50 -15.77 4.46
CA ASP A 300 17.83 -16.73 5.51
C ASP A 300 18.24 -16.06 6.85
N SER A 301 18.16 -14.72 6.96
CA SER A 301 18.55 -13.95 8.16
C SER A 301 17.40 -13.71 9.16
N GLY A 302 16.24 -14.29 8.92
CA GLY A 302 15.05 -14.12 9.77
C GLY A 302 14.30 -12.82 9.56
N ARG A 303 14.54 -12.12 8.45
CA ARG A 303 13.83 -10.90 8.06
C ARG A 303 12.57 -11.24 7.28
N TYR A 304 11.54 -10.43 7.49
CA TYR A 304 10.25 -10.59 6.81
C TYR A 304 9.94 -9.37 5.96
N ALA A 305 9.23 -9.60 4.85
CA ALA A 305 8.72 -8.54 4.00
C ALA A 305 7.88 -7.54 4.81
N LEU A 306 8.06 -6.26 4.52
CA LEU A 306 7.28 -5.18 5.09
C LEU A 306 6.08 -4.88 4.19
N MET A 307 5.03 -4.28 4.74
CA MET A 307 3.90 -3.76 3.97
C MET A 307 4.36 -2.56 3.14
N SER A 308 4.80 -2.81 1.92
CA SER A 308 5.33 -1.80 1.00
C SER A 308 5.15 -2.21 -0.45
N CYS A 309 5.05 -1.20 -1.35
CA CYS A 309 4.97 -1.45 -2.79
C CYS A 309 6.17 -2.27 -3.32
N GLN A 310 7.37 -2.01 -2.82
CA GLN A 310 8.60 -2.71 -3.21
C GLN A 310 8.51 -4.22 -2.93
N HIS A 311 8.08 -4.61 -1.71
CA HIS A 311 7.89 -6.02 -1.39
C HIS A 311 6.70 -6.61 -2.13
N ALA A 312 5.60 -5.85 -2.25
CA ALA A 312 4.40 -6.32 -2.91
C ALA A 312 4.62 -6.63 -4.41
N ILE A 313 5.40 -5.81 -5.11
CA ILE A 313 5.76 -6.04 -6.52
C ILE A 313 6.51 -7.37 -6.65
N VAL A 314 7.60 -7.56 -5.90
CA VAL A 314 8.42 -8.77 -6.00
C VAL A 314 7.65 -10.00 -5.56
N MET A 315 6.95 -9.93 -4.41
CA MET A 315 6.09 -11.05 -3.99
C MET A 315 5.02 -11.38 -5.03
N GLY A 316 4.45 -10.36 -5.71
CA GLY A 316 3.51 -10.57 -6.80
C GLY A 316 4.12 -11.37 -7.95
N GLN A 317 5.32 -10.99 -8.40
CA GLN A 317 6.05 -11.71 -9.45
C GLN A 317 6.26 -13.19 -9.08
N PHE A 318 6.77 -13.45 -7.86
CA PHE A 318 6.95 -14.83 -7.35
C PHE A 318 5.62 -15.57 -7.18
N GLY A 319 4.61 -14.93 -6.57
CA GLY A 319 3.30 -15.53 -6.37
C GLY A 319 2.60 -15.90 -7.67
N GLY A 320 2.66 -15.01 -8.67
CA GLY A 320 2.13 -15.28 -10.01
C GLY A 320 2.89 -16.39 -10.72
N HIS A 321 4.22 -16.38 -10.66
CA HIS A 321 5.04 -17.48 -11.18
C HIS A 321 4.64 -18.80 -10.52
N ASN A 322 4.60 -18.86 -9.21
CA ASN A 322 4.41 -20.07 -8.44
C ASN A 322 3.01 -20.66 -8.60
N VAL A 323 1.97 -19.81 -8.64
CA VAL A 323 0.60 -20.28 -8.85
C VAL A 323 0.42 -20.93 -10.23
N ALA A 324 1.10 -20.40 -11.27
CA ALA A 324 1.06 -20.97 -12.59
C ALA A 324 1.96 -22.22 -12.71
N ALA A 325 3.17 -22.18 -12.15
CA ALA A 325 4.09 -23.31 -12.12
C ALA A 325 3.47 -24.54 -11.44
N ASP A 326 2.84 -24.32 -10.26
CA ASP A 326 2.17 -25.39 -9.53
C ASP A 326 0.97 -25.97 -10.31
N LEU A 327 0.21 -25.11 -11.01
CA LEU A 327 -0.89 -25.57 -11.86
C LEU A 327 -0.39 -26.48 -13.00
N LEU A 328 0.78 -26.16 -13.59
CA LEU A 328 1.41 -26.93 -14.65
C LEU A 328 2.20 -28.16 -14.15
N GLY A 329 2.32 -28.36 -12.83
CA GLY A 329 3.09 -29.44 -12.23
C GLY A 329 4.61 -29.26 -12.39
N VAL A 330 5.10 -28.02 -12.59
CA VAL A 330 6.54 -27.71 -12.64
C VAL A 330 7.01 -27.08 -11.32
N PRO A 331 8.32 -27.13 -11.00
CA PRO A 331 8.84 -26.62 -9.74
C PRO A 331 8.52 -25.14 -9.49
N THR A 332 8.11 -24.82 -8.27
CA THR A 332 7.94 -23.46 -7.78
C THR A 332 9.29 -22.83 -7.39
N LEU A 333 9.33 -21.50 -7.26
CA LEU A 333 10.50 -20.74 -6.83
C LEU A 333 10.37 -20.32 -5.37
N THR A 334 11.46 -20.37 -4.62
CA THR A 334 11.54 -19.76 -3.29
C THR A 334 11.59 -18.24 -3.43
N TYR A 335 10.67 -17.53 -2.76
CA TYR A 335 10.70 -16.07 -2.68
C TYR A 335 11.97 -15.60 -1.97
N ARG A 336 12.67 -14.67 -2.59
CA ARG A 336 13.85 -14.01 -2.02
C ARG A 336 13.87 -12.55 -2.44
N GLN A 337 14.10 -11.67 -1.45
CA GLN A 337 14.31 -10.23 -1.67
C GLN A 337 15.23 -9.67 -0.59
N PRO A 338 16.55 -10.00 -0.65
CA PRO A 338 17.51 -9.57 0.36
C PRO A 338 17.76 -8.05 0.32
N PHE A 339 17.60 -7.42 -0.85
CA PHE A 339 17.77 -5.98 -1.02
C PHE A 339 16.50 -5.23 -0.61
N TYR A 340 16.67 -4.21 0.20
CA TYR A 340 15.60 -3.31 0.60
C TYR A 340 16.10 -1.87 0.59
N ALA A 341 15.30 -0.96 0.04
CA ALA A 341 15.57 0.47 0.05
C ALA A 341 14.35 1.24 0.56
N THR A 342 14.57 2.42 1.11
CA THR A 342 13.49 3.33 1.48
C THR A 342 13.75 4.72 0.95
N CYS A 343 12.69 5.41 0.59
CA CYS A 343 12.74 6.80 0.18
C CYS A 343 11.57 7.54 0.83
N VAL A 344 11.84 8.28 1.91
CA VAL A 344 10.82 9.07 2.61
C VAL A 344 10.81 10.48 2.05
N ASP A 345 9.63 10.92 1.61
CA ASP A 345 9.40 12.29 1.17
C ASP A 345 9.30 13.23 2.37
N LEU A 346 9.93 14.39 2.27
CA LEU A 346 9.96 15.40 3.33
C LEU A 346 9.52 16.77 2.79
N GLY A 347 8.56 16.77 1.86
CA GLY A 347 7.97 17.99 1.30
C GLY A 347 8.98 18.88 0.57
N GLU A 348 8.99 20.16 0.88
CA GLU A 348 9.91 21.14 0.26
C GLU A 348 11.36 21.00 0.77
N TRP A 349 11.59 20.37 1.92
CA TRP A 349 12.95 20.04 2.39
C TRP A 349 13.66 19.06 1.46
N GLY A 350 12.92 18.17 0.79
CA GLY A 350 13.45 17.17 -0.12
C GLY A 350 12.99 15.75 0.21
N ALA A 351 13.91 14.79 0.19
CA ALA A 351 13.65 13.42 0.63
C ALA A 351 14.93 12.75 1.14
N VAL A 352 14.77 11.62 1.83
CA VAL A 352 15.87 10.78 2.29
C VAL A 352 15.74 9.41 1.64
N TYR A 353 16.73 9.04 0.82
CA TYR A 353 16.87 7.70 0.25
C TYR A 353 17.95 6.92 1.01
N SER A 354 17.60 5.72 1.43
CA SER A 354 18.49 4.83 2.17
C SER A 354 18.41 3.39 1.66
N GLU A 355 19.48 2.64 1.83
CA GLU A 355 19.62 1.25 1.39
C GLU A 355 19.96 0.32 2.55
N GLY A 356 19.56 -0.93 2.39
CA GLY A 356 19.75 -1.98 3.38
C GLY A 356 18.74 -1.91 4.53
N TRP A 357 18.71 -2.97 5.32
CA TRP A 357 17.81 -3.09 6.46
C TRP A 357 18.18 -2.16 7.62
N ASP A 358 19.44 -1.79 7.72
CA ASP A 358 19.98 -0.76 8.64
C ASP A 358 19.85 0.67 8.09
N ARG A 359 19.28 0.81 6.87
CA ARG A 359 18.93 2.08 6.22
C ARG A 359 20.12 3.05 6.12
N GLN A 360 21.18 2.61 5.50
CA GLN A 360 22.33 3.46 5.20
C GLN A 360 21.93 4.58 4.24
N ILE A 361 22.14 5.83 4.66
CA ILE A 361 21.77 7.02 3.88
C ILE A 361 22.61 7.08 2.61
N LYS A 362 21.96 7.27 1.47
CA LYS A 362 22.60 7.39 0.15
C LYS A 362 22.36 8.74 -0.49
N LEU A 363 21.14 9.27 -0.43
CA LEU A 363 20.78 10.56 -1.00
C LEU A 363 19.88 11.33 -0.02
N THR A 364 20.05 12.65 0.02
CA THR A 364 19.24 13.56 0.85
C THR A 364 18.81 14.79 0.04
N HIS A 365 17.93 15.60 0.59
CA HIS A 365 17.51 16.89 0.02
C HIS A 365 17.03 16.75 -1.44
N ALA A 366 17.53 17.58 -2.35
CA ALA A 366 17.12 17.62 -3.75
C ALA A 366 17.45 16.32 -4.52
N GLU A 367 18.60 15.69 -4.25
CA GLU A 367 18.95 14.41 -4.87
C GLU A 367 18.04 13.29 -4.40
N GLY A 368 17.73 13.26 -3.10
CA GLY A 368 16.71 12.34 -2.53
C GLY A 368 15.33 12.58 -3.15
N LYS A 369 14.92 13.84 -3.32
CA LYS A 369 13.63 14.22 -3.93
C LYS A 369 13.56 13.78 -5.40
N ALA A 370 14.62 13.96 -6.18
CA ALA A 370 14.69 13.48 -7.55
C ALA A 370 14.53 11.94 -7.62
N ARG A 371 15.20 11.20 -6.71
CA ARG A 371 15.03 9.74 -6.59
C ARG A 371 13.58 9.39 -6.21
N LYS A 372 12.98 10.08 -5.25
CA LYS A 372 11.59 9.87 -4.85
C LYS A 372 10.62 10.10 -6.01
N GLN A 373 10.81 11.17 -6.78
CA GLN A 373 10.01 11.45 -7.96
C GLN A 373 10.11 10.33 -9.01
N MET A 374 11.33 9.83 -9.27
CA MET A 374 11.52 8.70 -10.18
C MET A 374 10.79 7.44 -9.71
N ILE A 375 10.87 7.11 -8.41
CA ILE A 375 10.12 6.01 -7.80
C ILE A 375 8.63 6.23 -8.00
N ASN A 376 8.11 7.40 -7.60
CA ASN A 376 6.68 7.70 -7.56
C ASN A 376 6.05 7.82 -8.96
N THR A 377 6.80 8.20 -10.00
CA THR A 377 6.24 8.47 -11.33
C THR A 377 6.58 7.42 -12.39
N GLN A 378 7.55 6.53 -12.10
CA GLN A 378 8.01 5.54 -13.08
C GLN A 378 8.09 4.12 -12.48
N TRP A 379 8.89 3.91 -11.43
CA TRP A 379 9.27 2.56 -10.98
C TRP A 379 8.13 1.75 -10.39
N ILE A 380 7.19 2.41 -9.71
CA ILE A 380 6.04 1.74 -9.10
C ILE A 380 4.79 1.72 -9.99
N TYR A 381 4.89 2.32 -11.20
CA TYR A 381 3.81 2.19 -12.19
C TYR A 381 3.90 0.85 -12.93
N PRO A 382 2.76 0.31 -13.38
CA PRO A 382 2.77 -0.90 -14.19
C PRO A 382 3.46 -0.63 -15.53
N PRO A 383 4.01 -1.68 -16.19
CA PRO A 383 4.62 -1.55 -17.51
C PRO A 383 3.60 -1.06 -18.54
N ALA A 384 4.09 -0.57 -19.67
CA ALA A 384 3.25 -0.23 -20.82
C ALA A 384 2.41 -1.45 -21.26
N PRO A 385 1.23 -1.24 -21.91
CA PRO A 385 0.37 -2.31 -22.40
C PRO A 385 0.95 -2.95 -23.67
N ASN A 386 2.21 -3.38 -23.58
CA ASN A 386 2.96 -4.12 -24.59
C ASN A 386 3.23 -5.52 -24.03
N ARG A 387 2.83 -6.57 -24.77
CA ARG A 387 2.94 -7.95 -24.27
C ARG A 387 4.37 -8.32 -23.86
N ALA A 388 5.37 -8.01 -24.67
CA ALA A 388 6.76 -8.39 -24.40
C ALA A 388 7.30 -7.69 -23.13
N GLU A 389 7.06 -6.39 -22.98
CA GLU A 389 7.45 -5.61 -21.81
C GLU A 389 6.70 -6.07 -20.55
N ALA A 390 5.40 -6.31 -20.70
CA ALA A 390 4.54 -6.77 -19.60
C ALA A 390 5.00 -8.14 -19.07
N LEU A 391 5.25 -9.11 -19.95
CA LEU A 391 5.75 -10.43 -19.59
C LEU A 391 7.16 -10.35 -18.98
N ALA A 392 8.03 -9.46 -19.49
CA ALA A 392 9.36 -9.22 -18.92
C ALA A 392 9.26 -8.67 -17.49
N ALA A 393 8.36 -7.72 -17.24
CA ALA A 393 8.11 -7.17 -15.90
C ALA A 393 7.55 -8.20 -14.90
N GLY A 394 6.96 -9.29 -15.38
CA GLY A 394 6.52 -10.42 -14.56
C GLY A 394 7.64 -11.39 -14.16
N ASN A 395 8.91 -11.12 -14.50
CA ASN A 395 10.02 -12.00 -14.17
C ASN A 395 10.49 -11.84 -12.72
N PRO A 396 10.31 -12.84 -11.83
CA PRO A 396 10.73 -12.74 -10.43
C PRO A 396 12.26 -12.71 -10.24
N GLN A 397 13.03 -13.04 -11.27
CA GLN A 397 14.50 -13.02 -11.25
C GLN A 397 15.08 -11.78 -11.93
N ALA A 398 14.24 -10.86 -12.42
CA ALA A 398 14.74 -9.58 -12.89
C ALA A 398 15.25 -8.77 -11.70
N SER A 399 16.53 -8.40 -11.72
CA SER A 399 17.08 -7.48 -10.72
C SER A 399 16.35 -6.14 -10.83
N PHE A 400 15.89 -5.60 -9.71
CA PHE A 400 15.63 -4.16 -9.61
C PHE A 400 16.99 -3.46 -9.72
N GLY A 401 17.27 -2.93 -10.92
CA GLY A 401 18.50 -2.16 -11.18
C GLY A 401 18.42 -0.78 -10.56
#